data_385e0a91c64fd1dbefb144473c756a03
#
_entry.id   385e0a91c64fd1dbefb144473c756a03
#
_cell.length_a   1.000
_cell.length_b   1.000
_cell.length_c   1.000
_cell.angle_alpha   90.00
_cell.angle_beta   90.00
_cell.angle_gamma   90.00
#
_symmetry.space_group_name_H-M   'P 1'
#
loop_
_entity.id
_entity.type
_entity.pdbx_description
1 polymer ?
#
loop_
_entity_poly.entity_id
_entity_poly.type
_entity_poly.pdbx_seq_one_letter_code
_entity_poly.pdbx_strand_id
1 'polypeptide(L)'
;LDNLLGGGVETGAITEAYGAFGSGKTQLALTLSVNVQRPTEQKGAEGKAIYIDTEGTFRPERIKQIAEGMGAEAGKVLKNILVARAFNSDHQILLMDKINEMIKDGEKIKLIVIDSLTAHFRAEFAGRGQLADRQQKLNRYLHNLMKVAEQHNLAIFVTNQVMANPAVMFGDPTTAIGGHILG
;
A
#
# COMPACT_ATOMS: atom_id res chain seq x y z
N LEU A 1 -8.57 -15.07 -1.78
CA LEU A 1 -7.70 -14.03 -2.35
C LEU A 1 -6.43 -14.65 -2.93
N ASP A 2 -5.74 -15.51 -2.19
CA ASP A 2 -4.52 -16.20 -2.64
C ASP A 2 -4.72 -16.92 -3.97
N ASN A 3 -5.85 -17.62 -4.15
CA ASN A 3 -6.17 -18.31 -5.41
C ASN A 3 -6.38 -17.33 -6.58
N LEU A 4 -6.89 -16.13 -6.31
CA LEU A 4 -7.06 -15.08 -7.32
C LEU A 4 -5.72 -14.50 -7.77
N LEU A 5 -4.77 -14.40 -6.84
CA LEU A 5 -3.44 -13.83 -7.06
C LEU A 5 -2.38 -14.92 -7.39
N GLY A 6 -2.81 -16.16 -7.66
CA GLY A 6 -1.87 -17.24 -8.01
C GLY A 6 -0.96 -17.71 -6.87
N GLY A 7 -1.23 -17.28 -5.62
CA GLY A 7 -0.43 -17.66 -4.45
C GLY A 7 -0.41 -16.62 -3.34
N GLY A 8 -0.78 -15.40 -3.65
CA GLY A 8 -0.80 -14.26 -2.72
C GLY A 8 -0.17 -13.01 -3.30
N VAL A 9 0.14 -12.05 -2.45
CA VAL A 9 0.81 -10.81 -2.84
C VAL A 9 2.29 -11.09 -3.14
N GLU A 10 2.73 -10.77 -4.35
CA GLU A 10 4.07 -11.07 -4.84
C GLU A 10 5.11 -10.04 -4.36
N THR A 11 6.34 -10.51 -4.13
CA THR A 11 7.51 -9.64 -3.96
C THR A 11 8.07 -9.19 -5.31
N GLY A 12 8.78 -8.05 -5.34
CA GLY A 12 9.25 -7.47 -6.60
C GLY A 12 8.14 -6.83 -7.44
N ALA A 13 6.95 -6.63 -6.86
CA ALA A 13 5.78 -6.13 -7.56
C ALA A 13 4.97 -5.15 -6.70
N ILE A 14 4.12 -4.38 -7.37
CA ILE A 14 3.08 -3.54 -6.73
C ILE A 14 1.73 -4.23 -6.92
N THR A 15 1.05 -4.52 -5.83
CA THR A 15 -0.33 -5.03 -5.84
C THR A 15 -1.28 -3.93 -5.41
N GLU A 16 -2.26 -3.61 -6.24
CA GLU A 16 -3.29 -2.63 -5.93
C GLU A 16 -4.60 -3.30 -5.50
N ALA A 17 -5.18 -2.83 -4.39
CA ALA A 17 -6.56 -3.09 -4.04
C ALA A 17 -7.38 -1.80 -4.17
N TYR A 18 -8.31 -1.77 -5.12
CA TYR A 18 -9.21 -0.63 -5.29
C TYR A 18 -10.66 -1.03 -5.03
N GLY A 19 -11.48 -0.08 -4.65
CA GLY A 19 -12.89 -0.32 -4.34
C GLY A 19 -13.52 0.83 -3.56
N ALA A 20 -14.84 0.76 -3.37
CA ALA A 20 -15.59 1.75 -2.60
C ALA A 20 -15.12 1.84 -1.15
N PHE A 21 -15.49 2.93 -0.48
CA PHE A 21 -15.27 3.06 0.96
C PHE A 21 -15.93 1.88 1.71
N GLY A 22 -15.24 1.35 2.73
CA GLY A 22 -15.73 0.22 3.51
C GLY A 22 -15.59 -1.16 2.87
N SER A 23 -14.98 -1.29 1.67
CA SER A 23 -14.79 -2.58 0.97
C SER A 23 -13.71 -3.49 1.57
N GLY A 24 -13.07 -3.10 2.67
CA GLY A 24 -12.09 -3.91 3.38
C GLY A 24 -10.63 -3.75 2.95
N LYS A 25 -10.30 -2.81 2.06
CA LYS A 25 -8.91 -2.56 1.59
C LYS A 25 -7.91 -2.34 2.73
N THR A 26 -8.23 -1.42 3.64
CA THR A 26 -7.42 -1.17 4.85
C THR A 26 -7.31 -2.41 5.73
N GLN A 27 -8.38 -3.21 5.88
CA GLN A 27 -8.31 -4.46 6.65
C GLN A 27 -7.35 -5.45 6.02
N LEU A 28 -7.35 -5.56 4.69
CA LEU A 28 -6.39 -6.40 3.98
C LEU A 28 -4.96 -5.88 4.17
N ALA A 29 -4.73 -4.57 4.05
CA ALA A 29 -3.43 -3.95 4.30
C ALA A 29 -2.88 -4.23 5.70
N LEU A 30 -3.72 -4.11 6.74
CA LEU A 30 -3.36 -4.43 8.12
C LEU A 30 -3.07 -5.93 8.29
N THR A 31 -3.87 -6.81 7.66
CA THR A 31 -3.65 -8.25 7.69
C THR A 31 -2.32 -8.65 7.05
N LEU A 32 -1.98 -8.07 5.90
CA LEU A 32 -0.70 -8.28 5.23
C LEU A 32 0.48 -7.81 6.09
N SER A 33 0.33 -6.69 6.80
CA SER A 33 1.36 -6.15 7.71
C SER A 33 1.65 -7.08 8.90
N VAL A 34 0.67 -7.88 9.33
CA VAL A 34 0.86 -8.94 10.31
C VAL A 34 1.46 -10.19 9.66
N ASN A 35 0.89 -10.61 8.51
CA ASN A 35 1.26 -11.85 7.85
C ASN A 35 2.71 -11.87 7.36
N VAL A 36 3.24 -10.75 6.87
CA VAL A 36 4.62 -10.64 6.34
C VAL A 36 5.69 -11.03 7.38
N GLN A 37 5.38 -10.93 8.67
CA GLN A 37 6.28 -11.25 9.78
C GLN A 37 6.36 -12.74 10.11
N ARG A 38 5.40 -13.53 9.60
CA ARG A 38 5.33 -14.96 9.85
C ARG A 38 6.43 -15.73 9.10
N PRO A 39 6.75 -16.95 9.53
CA PRO A 39 7.64 -17.84 8.79
C PRO A 39 7.17 -18.08 7.35
N THR A 40 8.12 -18.36 6.46
CA THR A 40 7.81 -18.64 5.04
C THR A 40 6.93 -19.88 4.86
N GLU A 41 7.08 -20.89 5.69
CA GLU A 41 6.21 -22.09 5.72
C GLU A 41 4.76 -21.75 6.03
N GLN A 42 4.52 -20.62 6.68
CA GLN A 42 3.20 -20.08 7.00
C GLN A 42 2.79 -18.94 6.03
N LYS A 43 3.41 -18.89 4.85
CA LYS A 43 3.17 -17.86 3.82
C LYS A 43 3.50 -16.43 4.30
N GLY A 44 4.45 -16.29 5.21
CA GLY A 44 5.05 -15.01 5.58
C GLY A 44 6.33 -14.76 4.78
N ALA A 45 7.06 -13.70 5.14
CA ALA A 45 8.36 -13.36 4.56
C ALA A 45 9.42 -13.06 5.62
N GLU A 46 9.14 -13.36 6.89
CA GLU A 46 10.03 -13.16 8.04
C GLU A 46 10.63 -11.74 8.12
N GLY A 47 9.84 -10.74 7.73
CA GLY A 47 10.29 -9.36 7.66
C GLY A 47 9.37 -8.37 8.32
N LYS A 48 9.80 -7.12 8.38
CA LYS A 48 9.03 -6.00 8.90
C LYS A 48 8.13 -5.41 7.82
N ALA A 49 7.06 -4.73 8.26
CA ALA A 49 6.22 -3.91 7.40
C ALA A 49 6.47 -2.42 7.64
N ILE A 50 6.42 -1.63 6.59
CA ILE A 50 6.24 -0.18 6.66
C ILE A 50 4.83 0.14 6.22
N TYR A 51 4.13 0.96 7.00
CA TYR A 51 2.77 1.40 6.72
C TYR A 51 2.76 2.92 6.55
N ILE A 52 2.62 3.37 5.30
CA ILE A 52 2.45 4.79 4.96
C ILE A 52 0.96 5.11 5.02
N ASP A 53 0.57 5.83 6.06
CA ASP A 53 -0.81 6.23 6.32
C ASP A 53 -1.04 7.65 5.81
N THR A 54 -1.85 7.80 4.76
CA THR A 54 -2.19 9.11 4.17
C THR A 54 -3.50 9.69 4.73
N GLU A 55 -4.37 8.85 5.27
CA GLU A 55 -5.72 9.24 5.70
C GLU A 55 -5.91 9.24 7.22
N GLY A 56 -4.93 8.77 8.01
CA GLY A 56 -5.01 8.65 9.47
C GLY A 56 -5.90 7.50 9.94
N THR A 57 -5.89 6.43 9.18
CA THR A 57 -6.76 5.28 9.41
C THR A 57 -6.08 4.11 10.10
N PHE A 58 -4.77 4.14 10.28
CA PHE A 58 -4.04 3.11 11.03
C PHE A 58 -4.53 3.02 12.48
N ARG A 59 -4.79 1.81 12.93
CA ARG A 59 -5.26 1.53 14.29
C ARG A 59 -4.47 0.37 14.90
N PRO A 60 -3.60 0.64 15.90
CA PRO A 60 -2.82 -0.39 16.59
C PRO A 60 -3.68 -1.49 17.23
N GLU A 61 -4.87 -1.12 17.72
CA GLU A 61 -5.81 -2.06 18.34
C GLU A 61 -6.28 -3.12 17.33
N ARG A 62 -6.42 -2.71 16.07
CA ARG A 62 -6.82 -3.64 15.00
C ARG A 62 -5.70 -4.61 14.66
N ILE A 63 -4.44 -4.15 14.66
CA ILE A 63 -3.26 -5.02 14.51
C ILE A 63 -3.22 -6.07 15.63
N LYS A 64 -3.49 -5.65 16.90
CA LYS A 64 -3.54 -6.58 18.03
C LYS A 64 -4.56 -7.69 17.80
N GLN A 65 -5.79 -7.32 17.43
CA GLN A 65 -6.87 -8.30 17.16
C GLN A 65 -6.51 -9.27 16.05
N ILE A 66 -5.89 -8.79 14.97
CA ILE A 66 -5.46 -9.63 13.85
C ILE A 66 -4.34 -10.57 14.29
N ALA A 67 -3.34 -10.06 15.01
CA ALA A 67 -2.21 -10.86 15.52
C ALA A 67 -2.69 -11.97 16.45
N GLU A 68 -3.54 -11.65 17.42
CA GLU A 68 -4.14 -12.62 18.35
C GLU A 68 -4.97 -13.68 17.61
N GLY A 69 -5.78 -13.25 16.63
CA GLY A 69 -6.54 -14.16 15.77
C GLY A 69 -5.69 -15.12 14.93
N MET A 70 -4.43 -14.73 14.65
CA MET A 70 -3.43 -15.53 13.96
C MET A 70 -2.50 -16.33 14.92
N GLY A 71 -2.73 -16.24 16.23
CA GLY A 71 -1.90 -16.89 17.25
C GLY A 71 -0.51 -16.26 17.43
N ALA A 72 -0.34 -14.99 17.04
CA ALA A 72 0.91 -14.25 17.16
C ALA A 72 0.91 -13.32 18.37
N GLU A 73 2.10 -13.05 18.93
CA GLU A 73 2.28 -12.10 20.02
C GLU A 73 2.09 -10.66 19.54
N ALA A 74 1.00 -10.01 19.93
CA ALA A 74 0.60 -8.70 19.44
C ALA A 74 1.66 -7.61 19.69
N GLY A 75 2.34 -7.63 20.84
CA GLY A 75 3.39 -6.67 21.18
C GLY A 75 4.60 -6.77 20.25
N LYS A 76 5.02 -7.98 19.89
CA LYS A 76 6.11 -8.23 18.94
C LYS A 76 5.70 -7.80 17.53
N VAL A 77 4.48 -8.14 17.12
CA VAL A 77 3.96 -7.77 15.80
C VAL A 77 3.93 -6.26 15.63
N LEU A 78 3.43 -5.52 16.63
CA LEU A 78 3.38 -4.06 16.57
C LEU A 78 4.77 -3.41 16.45
N LYS A 79 5.78 -3.94 17.14
CA LYS A 79 7.16 -3.41 17.05
C LYS A 79 7.78 -3.57 15.65
N ASN A 80 7.29 -4.51 14.88
CA ASN A 80 7.76 -4.80 13.53
C ASN A 80 6.93 -4.11 12.42
N ILE A 81 5.99 -3.25 12.80
CA ILE A 81 5.25 -2.41 11.85
C ILE A 81 5.66 -0.96 12.09
N LEU A 82 6.40 -0.40 11.15
CA LEU A 82 6.85 0.99 11.18
C LEU A 82 5.78 1.86 10.49
N VAL A 83 5.13 2.72 11.25
CA VAL A 83 4.05 3.56 10.72
C VAL A 83 4.57 4.96 10.45
N ALA A 84 4.38 5.45 9.24
CA ALA A 84 4.72 6.80 8.82
C ALA A 84 3.47 7.53 8.33
N ARG A 85 3.13 8.64 8.97
CA ARG A 85 2.06 9.52 8.52
C ARG A 85 2.56 10.41 7.39
N ALA A 86 1.94 10.31 6.23
CA ALA A 86 2.18 11.25 5.13
C ALA A 86 1.17 12.42 5.19
N PHE A 87 1.64 13.64 5.05
CA PHE A 87 0.80 14.84 5.17
C PHE A 87 0.45 15.47 3.82
N ASN A 88 1.23 15.19 2.80
CA ASN A 88 1.03 15.63 1.43
C ASN A 88 1.76 14.69 0.45
N SER A 89 1.61 14.91 -0.86
CA SER A 89 2.22 14.05 -1.87
C SER A 89 3.75 14.13 -1.89
N ASP A 90 4.34 15.30 -1.62
CA ASP A 90 5.79 15.45 -1.54
C ASP A 90 6.37 14.71 -0.34
N HIS A 91 5.70 14.80 0.83
CA HIS A 91 6.10 14.03 2.00
C HIS A 91 5.96 12.52 1.77
N GLN A 92 4.89 12.09 1.08
CA GLN A 92 4.69 10.68 0.70
C GLN A 92 5.83 10.16 -0.19
N ILE A 93 6.31 10.97 -1.13
CA ILE A 93 7.45 10.65 -1.99
C ILE A 93 8.75 10.61 -1.18
N LEU A 94 8.99 11.59 -0.32
CA LEU A 94 10.19 11.68 0.52
C LEU A 94 10.33 10.50 1.48
N LEU A 95 9.24 9.96 1.99
CA LEU A 95 9.25 8.77 2.83
C LEU A 95 9.88 7.56 2.13
N MET A 96 9.81 7.47 0.80
CA MET A 96 10.45 6.38 0.06
C MET A 96 11.97 6.46 0.08
N ASP A 97 12.53 7.66 0.04
CA ASP A 97 13.99 7.84 0.15
C ASP A 97 14.46 7.37 1.54
N LYS A 98 13.71 7.74 2.59
CA LYS A 98 13.99 7.30 3.96
C LYS A 98 13.87 5.78 4.13
N ILE A 99 12.86 5.17 3.55
CA ILE A 99 12.69 3.71 3.55
C ILE A 99 13.87 3.02 2.88
N ASN A 100 14.33 3.57 1.75
CA ASN A 100 15.46 3.02 1.00
C ASN A 100 16.77 3.10 1.81
N GLU A 101 16.98 4.18 2.58
CA GLU A 101 18.09 4.30 3.54
C GLU A 101 18.00 3.20 4.62
N MET A 102 16.83 3.03 5.25
CA MET A 102 16.62 2.02 6.30
C MET A 102 16.93 0.60 5.80
N ILE A 103 16.52 0.27 4.57
CA ILE A 103 16.81 -1.04 3.97
C ILE A 103 18.32 -1.20 3.75
N LYS A 104 19.01 -0.16 3.28
CA LYS A 104 20.48 -0.18 3.10
C LYS A 104 21.23 -0.31 4.44
N ASP A 105 20.66 0.24 5.52
CA ASP A 105 21.18 0.12 6.88
C ASP A 105 20.90 -1.26 7.52
N GLY A 106 20.30 -2.18 6.77
CA GLY A 106 20.09 -3.57 7.18
C GLY A 106 18.71 -3.88 7.78
N GLU A 107 17.77 -2.95 7.75
CA GLU A 107 16.39 -3.23 8.16
C GLU A 107 15.73 -4.24 7.21
N LYS A 108 15.24 -5.35 7.76
CA LYS A 108 14.62 -6.43 6.99
C LYS A 108 13.18 -6.08 6.63
N ILE A 109 12.99 -5.08 5.78
CA ILE A 109 11.68 -4.68 5.26
C ILE A 109 11.28 -5.65 4.15
N LYS A 110 10.07 -6.23 4.22
CA LYS A 110 9.52 -7.15 3.22
C LYS A 110 8.16 -6.73 2.69
N LEU A 111 7.53 -5.74 3.32
CA LEU A 111 6.27 -5.16 2.86
C LEU A 111 6.28 -3.65 3.06
N ILE A 112 5.85 -2.93 2.03
CA ILE A 112 5.48 -1.51 2.13
C ILE A 112 4.00 -1.41 1.80
N VAL A 113 3.22 -0.85 2.70
CA VAL A 113 1.80 -0.52 2.51
C VAL A 113 1.67 0.97 2.29
N ILE A 114 0.85 1.40 1.32
CA ILE A 114 0.47 2.80 1.12
C ILE A 114 -1.06 2.88 1.13
N ASP A 115 -1.61 3.44 2.18
CA ASP A 115 -3.06 3.52 2.40
C ASP A 115 -3.50 4.99 2.64
N SER A 116 -3.98 5.65 1.60
CA SER A 116 -4.16 5.27 0.20
C SER A 116 -3.14 5.94 -0.72
N LEU A 117 -2.89 5.32 -1.88
CA LEU A 117 -1.90 5.79 -2.85
C LEU A 117 -2.20 7.20 -3.36
N THR A 118 -3.46 7.48 -3.72
CA THR A 118 -3.84 8.67 -4.51
C THR A 118 -4.47 9.80 -3.72
N ALA A 119 -4.73 9.64 -2.41
CA ALA A 119 -5.46 10.63 -1.61
C ALA A 119 -4.84 12.04 -1.70
N HIS A 120 -3.55 12.17 -1.43
CA HIS A 120 -2.87 13.47 -1.48
C HIS A 120 -2.76 14.02 -2.89
N PHE A 121 -2.45 13.18 -3.88
CA PHE A 121 -2.37 13.61 -5.28
C PHE A 121 -3.71 14.18 -5.78
N ARG A 122 -4.84 13.63 -5.33
CA ARG A 122 -6.17 14.16 -5.66
C ARG A 122 -6.47 15.48 -4.98
N ALA A 123 -6.12 15.58 -3.70
CA ALA A 123 -6.37 16.78 -2.92
C ALA A 123 -5.57 17.99 -3.44
N GLU A 124 -4.33 17.77 -3.82
CA GLU A 124 -3.42 18.84 -4.28
C GLU A 124 -3.66 19.23 -5.73
N PHE A 125 -4.05 18.29 -6.58
CA PHE A 125 -4.26 18.52 -8.01
C PHE A 125 -5.75 18.34 -8.38
N ALA A 126 -6.63 19.14 -7.78
CA ALA A 126 -8.08 19.02 -7.95
C ALA A 126 -8.61 19.72 -9.22
N GLY A 127 -7.85 20.64 -9.83
CA GLY A 127 -8.24 21.38 -11.01
C GLY A 127 -8.15 20.56 -12.31
N ARG A 128 -9.10 20.80 -13.26
CA ARG A 128 -9.09 20.12 -14.57
C ARG A 128 -7.77 20.36 -15.34
N GLY A 129 -7.16 21.54 -15.23
CA GLY A 129 -5.88 21.88 -15.87
C GLY A 129 -4.66 21.21 -15.24
N GLN A 130 -4.78 20.62 -14.05
CA GLN A 130 -3.68 20.00 -13.31
C GLN A 130 -3.62 18.47 -13.45
N LEU A 131 -4.49 17.91 -14.28
CA LEU A 131 -4.57 16.45 -14.46
C LEU A 131 -3.25 15.88 -14.99
N ALA A 132 -2.63 16.53 -15.96
CA ALA A 132 -1.35 16.10 -16.53
C ALA A 132 -0.22 16.10 -15.49
N ASP A 133 -0.11 17.18 -14.70
CA ASP A 133 0.90 17.29 -13.64
C ASP A 133 0.72 16.23 -12.57
N ARG A 134 -0.54 15.98 -12.15
CA ARG A 134 -0.87 14.92 -11.22
C ARG A 134 -0.45 13.55 -11.75
N GLN A 135 -0.78 13.24 -12.99
CA GLN A 135 -0.44 11.97 -13.63
C GLN A 135 1.07 11.81 -13.75
N GLN A 136 1.80 12.84 -14.15
CA GLN A 136 3.24 12.78 -14.25
C GLN A 136 3.92 12.56 -12.89
N LYS A 137 3.46 13.24 -11.84
CA LYS A 137 3.99 13.09 -10.47
C LYS A 137 3.70 11.69 -9.93
N LEU A 138 2.46 11.19 -10.09
CA LEU A 138 2.06 9.86 -9.67
C LEU A 138 2.84 8.77 -10.42
N ASN A 139 3.00 8.89 -11.73
CA ASN A 139 3.74 7.93 -12.55
C ASN A 139 5.22 7.83 -12.12
N ARG A 140 5.85 8.98 -11.85
CA ARG A 140 7.23 9.02 -11.31
C ARG A 140 7.31 8.31 -9.95
N TYR A 141 6.33 8.54 -9.09
CA TYR A 141 6.27 7.89 -7.79
C TYR A 141 6.12 6.37 -7.90
N LEU A 142 5.21 5.90 -8.75
CA LEU A 142 5.02 4.46 -9.02
C LEU A 142 6.27 3.80 -9.59
N HIS A 143 6.96 4.48 -10.52
CA HIS A 143 8.23 3.98 -11.05
C HIS A 143 9.29 3.81 -9.95
N ASN A 144 9.39 4.76 -9.01
CA ASN A 144 10.30 4.65 -7.88
C ASN A 144 9.90 3.52 -6.94
N LEU A 145 8.61 3.33 -6.66
CA LEU A 145 8.10 2.21 -5.87
C LEU A 145 8.48 0.87 -6.50
N MET A 146 8.22 0.72 -7.80
CA MET A 146 8.54 -0.51 -8.53
C MET A 146 10.04 -0.83 -8.46
N LYS A 147 10.88 0.17 -8.68
CA LYS A 147 12.34 0.02 -8.54
C LYS A 147 12.77 -0.47 -7.16
N VAL A 148 12.17 0.06 -6.09
CA VAL A 148 12.45 -0.38 -4.71
C VAL A 148 11.98 -1.82 -4.50
N ALA A 149 10.78 -2.18 -4.99
CA ALA A 149 10.24 -3.54 -4.88
C ALA A 149 11.17 -4.57 -5.54
N GLU A 150 11.62 -4.30 -6.76
CA GLU A 150 12.52 -5.17 -7.52
C GLU A 150 13.92 -5.27 -6.88
N GLN A 151 14.53 -4.13 -6.55
CA GLN A 151 15.90 -4.09 -6.02
C GLN A 151 16.04 -4.82 -4.68
N HIS A 152 15.02 -4.77 -3.84
CA HIS A 152 15.07 -5.33 -2.48
C HIS A 152 14.22 -6.59 -2.30
N ASN A 153 13.61 -7.07 -3.36
CA ASN A 153 12.72 -8.24 -3.35
C ASN A 153 11.71 -8.16 -2.20
N LEU A 154 10.94 -7.07 -2.18
CA LEU A 154 9.87 -6.83 -1.23
C LEU A 154 8.54 -6.61 -1.96
N ALA A 155 7.43 -6.81 -1.24
CA ALA A 155 6.10 -6.54 -1.76
C ALA A 155 5.70 -5.08 -1.49
N ILE A 156 5.04 -4.46 -2.44
CA ILE A 156 4.35 -3.17 -2.22
C ILE A 156 2.86 -3.39 -2.40
N PHE A 157 2.08 -3.04 -1.38
CA PHE A 157 0.64 -3.11 -1.40
C PHE A 157 0.04 -1.72 -1.30
N VAL A 158 -0.74 -1.32 -2.28
CA VAL A 158 -1.38 -0.01 -2.29
C VAL A 158 -2.89 -0.13 -2.26
N THR A 159 -3.55 0.74 -1.51
CA THR A 159 -5.00 0.88 -1.57
C THR A 159 -5.37 2.08 -2.43
N ASN A 160 -6.49 1.99 -3.12
CA ASN A 160 -7.02 3.07 -3.92
C ASN A 160 -8.54 3.12 -3.85
N GLN A 161 -9.10 4.28 -4.15
CA GLN A 161 -10.54 4.47 -4.25
C GLN A 161 -11.00 4.32 -5.70
N VAL A 162 -12.28 4.14 -5.89
CA VAL A 162 -12.92 4.16 -7.20
C VAL A 162 -13.56 5.51 -7.49
N MET A 163 -13.69 5.82 -8.75
CA MET A 163 -14.50 6.93 -9.25
C MET A 163 -15.52 6.40 -10.27
N ALA A 164 -16.65 7.04 -10.36
CA ALA A 164 -17.59 6.75 -11.43
C ALA A 164 -17.03 7.22 -12.78
N ASN A 165 -17.07 6.35 -13.76
CA ASN A 165 -16.76 6.70 -15.14
C ASN A 165 -18.08 6.97 -15.89
N PRO A 166 -18.45 8.23 -16.15
CA PRO A 166 -19.73 8.56 -16.77
C PRO A 166 -19.85 8.10 -18.24
N ALA A 167 -18.76 7.64 -18.85
CA ALA A 167 -18.75 7.12 -20.21
C ALA A 167 -19.23 5.65 -20.30
N VAL A 168 -19.35 4.95 -19.17
CA VAL A 168 -19.85 3.57 -19.13
C VAL A 168 -21.36 3.60 -19.01
N MET A 169 -22.05 3.30 -20.12
CA MET A 169 -23.53 3.28 -20.16
C MET A 169 -24.13 1.95 -19.71
N PHE A 170 -23.37 0.85 -19.74
CA PHE A 170 -23.81 -0.48 -19.33
C PHE A 170 -22.70 -1.19 -18.56
N GLY A 171 -23.06 -1.89 -17.46
CA GLY A 171 -22.11 -2.57 -16.59
C GLY A 171 -21.70 -1.73 -15.37
N ASP A 172 -20.59 -2.11 -14.72
CA ASP A 172 -20.06 -1.38 -13.56
C ASP A 172 -19.29 -0.13 -14.03
N PRO A 173 -19.78 1.09 -13.72
CA PRO A 173 -19.12 2.32 -14.11
C PRO A 173 -17.91 2.66 -13.24
N THR A 174 -17.57 1.85 -12.26
CA THR A 174 -16.49 2.17 -11.32
C THR A 174 -15.12 1.79 -11.88
N THR A 175 -14.18 2.73 -11.81
CA THR A 175 -12.78 2.53 -12.20
C THR A 175 -11.85 2.97 -11.07
N ALA A 176 -10.68 2.36 -11.00
CA ALA A 176 -9.63 2.81 -10.09
C ALA A 176 -9.23 4.25 -10.39
N ILE A 177 -8.94 5.03 -9.35
CA ILE A 177 -8.46 6.40 -9.51
C ILE A 177 -6.99 6.33 -9.93
N GLY A 178 -6.64 7.06 -10.99
CA GLY A 178 -5.29 7.01 -11.58
C GLY A 178 -5.33 6.61 -13.07
N GLY A 179 -6.44 6.05 -13.53
CA GLY A 179 -6.64 5.66 -14.93
C GLY A 179 -5.63 4.61 -15.38
N HIS A 180 -5.25 4.63 -16.64
CA HIS A 180 -4.36 3.64 -17.28
C HIS A 180 -2.92 3.56 -16.72
N ILE A 181 -2.56 4.35 -15.70
CA ILE A 181 -1.23 4.26 -15.08
C ILE A 181 -1.15 3.08 -14.09
N LEU A 182 -2.31 2.66 -13.56
CA LEU A 182 -2.42 1.59 -12.57
C LEU A 182 -3.09 0.32 -13.14
N GLY A 183 -3.55 0.38 -14.39
CA GLY A 183 -4.23 -0.74 -15.05
C GLY A 183 -3.37 -1.50 -16.01
#